data_4afbdecbda496448b9604198df4e7f9e
#
_entry.id   4afbdecbda496448b9604198df4e7f9e
#
_cell.length_a   1.000
_cell.length_b   1.000
_cell.length_c   1.000
_cell.angle_alpha   90.00
_cell.angle_beta   90.00
_cell.angle_gamma   90.00
#
_symmetry.space_group_name_H-M   'P 1'
#
loop_
_entity.id
_entity.type
_entity.pdbx_description
1 polymer ?
#
loop_
_entity_poly.entity_id
_entity_poly.type
_entity_poly.pdbx_seq_one_letter_code
_entity_poly.pdbx_strand_id
1 'polypeptide(L)'
;MDSVFSEQNVLNSNNTDTAPTVAVKKLWQKYKYTALVAASVALVAVFSTLWMSGFYDNVKETSYQYSLLKRDMNTIKKNVNAQNVAIRNINNSTDNTDSNHPYPEGTYGATGFALTSNGFIATNYHVVRESDSVYVQNSKGESYKAKVIYIDPSYDLAVLEIIDPSFAKTAAVPYTFKEETADLGQDVYTIGYPREEAVYGSGYLSSNTGFGGDTVSYQVTIPVNPGNSGGPVLDNNGNVIGIISGKQTETDGAAFAIKTNYLLQSIKAIPQDSLSKSLVINKRNSLSGLSRTNQIKKIQDYIYIVKVF
;
A
#
# COMPACT_ATOMS: atom_id res chain seq x y z
N MET A 1 85.67 33.85 -5.20
CA MET A 1 84.91 35.07 -4.90
C MET A 1 83.73 34.61 -4.13
N ASP A 2 83.91 34.55 -2.92
CA ASP A 2 83.53 35.42 -1.80
C ASP A 2 82.16 35.11 -1.35
N SER A 3 82.06 34.40 -0.25
CA SER A 3 82.01 34.89 1.13
C SER A 3 80.60 35.46 1.43
N VAL A 4 79.88 35.29 2.50
CA VAL A 4 80.24 35.20 3.89
C VAL A 4 78.99 35.15 4.70
N PHE A 5 78.93 34.36 5.75
CA PHE A 5 78.29 34.58 7.06
C PHE A 5 76.77 34.94 7.10
N SER A 6 76.01 34.56 8.05
CA SER A 6 76.21 34.13 9.45
C SER A 6 74.93 33.56 10.02
N GLU A 7 75.06 32.54 10.82
CA GLU A 7 74.76 32.47 12.26
C GLU A 7 73.36 32.83 12.74
N GLN A 8 72.81 31.78 13.32
CA GLN A 8 72.13 31.71 14.63
C GLN A 8 70.83 32.46 14.84
N ASN A 9 69.79 31.68 15.07
CA ASN A 9 69.31 31.67 16.44
C ASN A 9 68.40 30.42 16.67
N VAL A 10 68.93 29.57 17.48
CA VAL A 10 68.16 28.55 18.21
C VAL A 10 67.33 29.29 19.23
N LEU A 11 66.02 29.25 19.09
CA LEU A 11 65.08 29.44 20.19
C LEU A 11 64.21 28.24 20.31
N ASN A 12 64.64 27.46 21.23
CA ASN A 12 63.88 26.42 21.94
C ASN A 12 62.60 27.02 22.49
N SER A 13 61.44 26.64 21.98
CA SER A 13 60.21 26.78 22.72
C SER A 13 59.55 25.40 22.81
N ASN A 14 59.95 24.69 23.85
CA ASN A 14 59.19 23.61 24.43
C ASN A 14 57.82 24.17 24.86
N ASN A 15 56.85 24.20 23.97
CA ASN A 15 55.44 24.25 24.34
C ASN A 15 54.95 22.81 24.42
N THR A 16 55.11 22.23 25.58
CA THR A 16 54.34 21.09 26.00
C THR A 16 52.91 21.56 26.12
N ASP A 17 52.14 21.35 25.06
CA ASP A 17 50.66 21.26 25.13
C ASP A 17 50.34 20.07 26.03
N THR A 18 50.30 20.33 27.32
CA THR A 18 49.70 19.40 28.30
C THR A 18 48.22 19.38 28.03
N ALA A 19 47.81 18.38 27.29
CA ALA A 19 46.46 18.12 26.90
C ALA A 19 45.48 18.28 28.10
N PRO A 20 44.27 18.79 27.88
CA PRO A 20 43.24 19.02 28.92
C PRO A 20 42.80 17.73 29.65
N THR A 21 43.27 16.57 29.17
CA THR A 21 42.99 15.25 29.72
C THR A 21 43.52 15.02 31.14
N VAL A 22 44.60 15.68 31.53
CA VAL A 22 45.19 15.51 32.90
C VAL A 22 44.38 16.28 33.94
N ALA A 23 43.94 17.49 33.59
CA ALA A 23 43.08 18.30 34.45
C ALA A 23 41.71 17.64 34.71
N VAL A 24 41.13 17.08 33.65
CA VAL A 24 39.84 16.36 33.71
C VAL A 24 39.97 15.09 34.58
N LYS A 25 41.03 14.31 34.43
CA LYS A 25 41.30 13.14 35.30
C LYS A 25 41.45 13.48 36.79
N LYS A 26 42.15 14.59 37.10
CA LYS A 26 42.30 15.05 38.52
C LYS A 26 40.96 15.56 39.09
N LEU A 27 40.19 16.28 38.34
CA LEU A 27 38.84 16.71 38.71
C LEU A 27 37.91 15.53 38.90
N TRP A 28 37.96 14.55 37.98
CA TRP A 28 37.12 13.33 38.09
C TRP A 28 37.47 12.51 39.32
N GLN A 29 38.74 12.34 39.65
CA GLN A 29 39.17 11.64 40.89
C GLN A 29 38.73 12.38 42.17
N LYS A 30 38.68 13.69 42.17
CA LYS A 30 38.27 14.50 43.32
C LYS A 30 36.75 14.49 43.54
N TYR A 31 35.95 14.46 42.44
CA TYR A 31 34.51 14.59 42.56
C TYR A 31 33.72 13.34 42.17
N LYS A 32 34.37 12.20 41.90
CA LYS A 32 33.68 10.95 41.49
C LYS A 32 32.64 10.47 42.50
N TYR A 33 32.91 10.60 43.77
CA TYR A 33 31.96 10.19 44.82
C TYR A 33 30.80 11.15 44.96
N THR A 34 31.05 12.46 44.85
CA THR A 34 29.99 13.47 44.90
C THR A 34 29.13 13.42 43.65
N ALA A 35 29.69 13.14 42.48
CA ALA A 35 28.95 12.93 41.24
C ALA A 35 28.09 11.66 41.30
N LEU A 36 28.61 10.58 41.89
CA LEU A 36 27.88 9.33 42.08
C LEU A 36 26.68 9.51 43.06
N VAL A 37 26.88 10.23 44.13
CA VAL A 37 25.81 10.56 45.07
C VAL A 37 24.77 11.47 44.43
N ALA A 38 25.19 12.52 43.67
CA ALA A 38 24.29 13.38 42.98
C ALA A 38 23.44 12.64 41.90
N ALA A 39 24.07 11.72 41.17
CA ALA A 39 23.39 10.89 40.19
C ALA A 39 22.37 9.94 40.86
N SER A 40 22.72 9.33 41.99
CA SER A 40 21.77 8.46 42.71
C SER A 40 20.58 9.24 43.26
N VAL A 41 20.80 10.43 43.82
CA VAL A 41 19.72 11.30 44.30
C VAL A 41 18.82 11.75 43.15
N ALA A 42 19.40 12.11 42.00
CA ALA A 42 18.61 12.48 40.79
C ALA A 42 17.76 11.30 40.32
N LEU A 43 18.31 10.08 40.28
CA LEU A 43 17.53 8.90 39.89
C LEU A 43 16.38 8.63 40.89
N VAL A 44 16.62 8.70 42.17
CA VAL A 44 15.57 8.54 43.19
C VAL A 44 14.49 9.61 43.04
N ALA A 45 14.88 10.85 42.78
CA ALA A 45 13.92 11.95 42.54
C ALA A 45 13.05 11.69 41.29
N VAL A 46 13.65 11.25 40.18
CA VAL A 46 12.92 10.90 38.95
C VAL A 46 11.98 9.71 39.20
N PHE A 47 12.44 8.65 39.85
CA PHE A 47 11.59 7.51 40.18
C PHE A 47 10.44 7.89 41.13
N SER A 48 10.71 8.72 42.15
CA SER A 48 9.66 9.17 43.07
C SER A 48 8.63 10.08 42.37
N THR A 49 9.04 10.95 41.47
CA THR A 49 8.11 11.78 40.70
C THR A 49 7.26 10.97 39.73
N LEU A 50 7.85 9.97 39.05
CA LEU A 50 7.11 9.03 38.19
C LEU A 50 6.11 8.18 39.01
N TRP A 51 6.48 7.77 40.21
CA TRP A 51 5.59 7.05 41.12
C TRP A 51 4.43 7.93 41.61
N MET A 52 4.74 9.17 42.09
CA MET A 52 3.71 10.11 42.56
C MET A 52 2.78 10.62 41.46
N SER A 53 3.24 10.66 40.18
CA SER A 53 2.42 11.08 39.03
C SER A 53 1.41 10.04 38.57
N GLY A 54 1.36 8.86 39.20
CA GLY A 54 0.48 7.77 38.78
C GLY A 54 0.79 7.21 37.38
N PHE A 55 2.02 7.47 36.87
CA PHE A 55 2.41 7.04 35.52
C PHE A 55 2.24 5.52 35.34
N TYR A 56 2.57 4.73 36.37
CA TYR A 56 2.42 3.26 36.31
C TYR A 56 0.95 2.81 36.30
N ASP A 57 0.08 3.53 36.99
CA ASP A 57 -1.35 3.18 37.03
C ASP A 57 -2.03 3.56 35.71
N ASN A 58 -1.68 4.71 35.12
CA ASN A 58 -2.16 5.12 33.79
C ASN A 58 -1.72 4.17 32.68
N VAL A 59 -0.49 3.64 32.73
CA VAL A 59 0.00 2.66 31.74
C VAL A 59 -0.74 1.32 31.86
N LYS A 60 -1.02 0.86 33.09
CA LYS A 60 -1.82 -0.37 33.30
C LYS A 60 -3.26 -0.19 32.85
N GLU A 61 -3.88 0.93 33.16
CA GLU A 61 -5.25 1.23 32.77
C GLU A 61 -5.39 1.33 31.25
N THR A 62 -4.46 2.01 30.58
CA THR A 62 -4.42 2.11 29.11
C THR A 62 -4.24 0.75 28.47
N SER A 63 -3.37 -0.10 28.98
CA SER A 63 -3.16 -1.46 28.45
C SER A 63 -4.37 -2.37 28.68
N TYR A 64 -5.04 -2.23 29.81
CA TYR A 64 -6.27 -2.94 30.11
C TYR A 64 -7.43 -2.49 29.20
N GLN A 65 -7.64 -1.20 29.01
CA GLN A 65 -8.62 -0.63 28.10
C GLN A 65 -8.36 -1.07 26.65
N TYR A 66 -7.09 -1.09 26.21
CA TYR A 66 -6.72 -1.59 24.90
C TYR A 66 -7.04 -3.08 24.73
N SER A 67 -6.81 -3.89 25.75
CA SER A 67 -7.12 -5.33 25.74
C SER A 67 -8.63 -5.60 25.68
N LEU A 68 -9.43 -4.81 26.40
CA LEU A 68 -10.89 -4.85 26.35
C LEU A 68 -11.40 -4.45 24.96
N LEU A 69 -10.92 -3.32 24.43
CA LEU A 69 -11.29 -2.83 23.10
C LEU A 69 -10.96 -3.87 22.01
N LYS A 70 -9.79 -4.49 22.09
CA LYS A 70 -9.39 -5.58 21.18
C LYS A 70 -10.32 -6.79 21.28
N ARG A 71 -10.73 -7.15 22.51
CA ARG A 71 -11.68 -8.24 22.77
C ARG A 71 -13.06 -7.90 22.20
N ASP A 72 -13.54 -6.67 22.42
CA ASP A 72 -14.83 -6.20 21.92
C ASP A 72 -14.84 -6.12 20.39
N MET A 73 -13.75 -5.61 19.77
CA MET A 73 -13.58 -5.65 18.32
C MET A 73 -13.62 -7.07 17.76
N ASN A 74 -12.97 -8.03 18.41
CA ASN A 74 -13.01 -9.43 17.97
C ASN A 74 -14.40 -10.03 18.13
N THR A 75 -15.14 -9.66 19.18
CA THR A 75 -16.52 -10.09 19.40
C THR A 75 -17.46 -9.48 18.37
N ILE A 76 -17.31 -8.18 18.08
CA ILE A 76 -18.07 -7.49 17.02
C ILE A 76 -17.77 -8.13 15.67
N LYS A 77 -16.51 -8.39 15.35
CA LYS A 77 -16.11 -9.06 14.10
C LYS A 77 -16.73 -10.48 13.98
N LYS A 78 -16.76 -11.25 15.07
CA LYS A 78 -17.43 -12.57 15.09
C LYS A 78 -18.94 -12.43 14.90
N ASN A 79 -19.57 -11.45 15.56
CA ASN A 79 -21.02 -11.20 15.43
C ASN A 79 -21.39 -10.74 14.03
N VAL A 80 -20.60 -9.83 13.43
CA VAL A 80 -20.80 -9.37 12.04
C VAL A 80 -20.66 -10.54 11.06
N ASN A 81 -19.65 -11.40 11.25
CA ASN A 81 -19.49 -12.59 10.42
C ASN A 81 -20.67 -13.58 10.61
N ALA A 82 -21.13 -13.78 11.85
CA ALA A 82 -22.30 -14.63 12.13
C ALA A 82 -23.59 -14.04 11.54
N GLN A 83 -23.79 -12.73 11.61
CA GLN A 83 -24.92 -12.04 10.97
C GLN A 83 -24.85 -12.15 9.46
N ASN A 84 -23.68 -11.97 8.85
CA ASN A 84 -23.50 -12.13 7.41
C ASN A 84 -23.81 -13.57 6.95
N VAL A 85 -23.42 -14.59 7.73
CA VAL A 85 -23.79 -15.99 7.47
C VAL A 85 -25.28 -16.19 7.64
N ALA A 86 -25.92 -15.61 8.66
CA ALA A 86 -27.34 -15.69 8.88
C ALA A 86 -28.15 -15.00 7.77
N ILE A 87 -27.71 -13.81 7.33
CA ILE A 87 -28.28 -13.07 6.20
C ILE A 87 -28.16 -13.89 4.90
N ARG A 88 -26.99 -14.51 4.66
CA ARG A 88 -26.80 -15.41 3.52
C ARG A 88 -27.77 -16.61 3.57
N ASN A 89 -27.95 -17.21 4.74
CA ASN A 89 -28.88 -18.34 4.91
C ASN A 89 -30.32 -17.91 4.74
N ILE A 90 -30.71 -16.70 5.14
CA ILE A 90 -32.05 -16.14 4.93
C ILE A 90 -32.29 -15.86 3.45
N ASN A 91 -31.33 -15.21 2.77
CA ASN A 91 -31.41 -14.94 1.32
C ASN A 91 -31.50 -16.25 0.53
N ASN A 92 -30.70 -17.26 0.89
CA ASN A 92 -30.76 -18.58 0.25
C ASN A 92 -32.08 -19.31 0.51
N SER A 93 -32.85 -18.92 1.54
CA SER A 93 -34.17 -19.53 1.86
C SER A 93 -35.33 -18.76 1.23
N THR A 94 -35.13 -17.54 0.76
CA THR A 94 -36.19 -16.68 0.21
C THR A 94 -36.13 -16.58 -1.34
N ASP A 95 -35.02 -16.97 -1.97
CA ASP A 95 -34.83 -16.91 -3.42
C ASP A 95 -35.27 -18.23 -4.12
N ASN A 96 -36.57 -18.54 -4.05
CA ASN A 96 -37.22 -19.37 -5.06
C ASN A 96 -38.06 -18.52 -6.03
N THR A 97 -37.65 -17.32 -6.38
CA THR A 97 -38.29 -16.54 -7.45
C THR A 97 -37.26 -15.65 -8.14
N ASP A 98 -36.94 -16.00 -9.39
CA ASP A 98 -36.41 -15.15 -10.46
C ASP A 98 -35.16 -14.30 -10.16
N SER A 99 -34.01 -14.92 -10.08
CA SER A 99 -32.76 -14.27 -10.54
C SER A 99 -32.15 -15.11 -11.65
N ASN A 100 -32.39 -14.69 -12.87
CA ASN A 100 -31.80 -15.21 -14.10
C ASN A 100 -30.32 -14.75 -14.19
N HIS A 101 -29.49 -15.02 -13.14
CA HIS A 101 -28.05 -14.85 -13.18
C HIS A 101 -27.43 -16.23 -13.45
N PRO A 102 -26.88 -16.44 -14.67
CA PRO A 102 -26.34 -17.75 -15.07
C PRO A 102 -25.05 -18.14 -14.34
N TYR A 103 -24.57 -17.32 -13.40
CA TYR A 103 -23.28 -17.55 -12.74
C TYR A 103 -23.42 -17.59 -11.22
N PRO A 104 -22.68 -18.50 -10.54
CA PRO A 104 -22.71 -18.63 -9.09
C PRO A 104 -22.21 -17.36 -8.38
N GLU A 105 -22.67 -17.11 -7.15
CA GLU A 105 -22.12 -16.06 -6.30
C GLU A 105 -20.68 -16.42 -5.86
N GLY A 106 -19.69 -15.59 -6.20
CA GLY A 106 -18.30 -15.79 -5.84
C GLY A 106 -18.04 -15.64 -4.35
N THR A 107 -17.09 -16.43 -3.85
CA THR A 107 -16.75 -16.48 -2.42
C THR A 107 -15.90 -15.27 -1.98
N TYR A 108 -15.25 -14.57 -2.91
CA TYR A 108 -14.38 -13.43 -2.66
C TYR A 108 -14.48 -12.39 -3.77
N GLY A 109 -14.57 -11.14 -3.39
CA GLY A 109 -14.57 -10.02 -4.31
C GLY A 109 -13.30 -9.17 -4.14
N ALA A 110 -12.63 -8.91 -5.26
CA ALA A 110 -11.51 -7.97 -5.35
C ALA A 110 -11.74 -7.05 -6.55
N THR A 111 -10.83 -6.13 -6.79
CA THR A 111 -10.92 -5.19 -7.91
C THR A 111 -9.98 -5.61 -9.03
N GLY A 112 -10.40 -5.38 -10.26
CA GLY A 112 -9.58 -5.39 -11.46
C GLY A 112 -9.90 -4.18 -12.32
N PHE A 113 -9.05 -3.86 -13.29
CA PHE A 113 -9.30 -2.77 -14.22
C PHE A 113 -8.81 -3.11 -15.63
N ALA A 114 -9.48 -2.54 -16.62
CA ALA A 114 -9.21 -2.83 -18.02
C ALA A 114 -7.80 -2.37 -18.44
N LEU A 115 -7.03 -3.27 -19.05
CA LEU A 115 -5.81 -2.93 -19.77
C LEU A 115 -6.11 -2.47 -21.19
N THR A 116 -7.14 -3.08 -21.77
CA THR A 116 -7.55 -2.84 -23.17
C THR A 116 -9.05 -2.88 -23.30
N SER A 117 -9.57 -2.34 -24.41
CA SER A 117 -11.00 -2.36 -24.71
C SER A 117 -11.54 -3.73 -25.14
N ASN A 118 -10.67 -4.70 -25.44
CA ASN A 118 -11.05 -6.04 -25.91
C ASN A 118 -11.04 -7.11 -24.81
N GLY A 119 -10.96 -6.69 -23.52
CA GLY A 119 -11.22 -7.57 -22.39
C GLY A 119 -10.00 -8.11 -21.68
N PHE A 120 -8.83 -7.47 -21.79
CA PHE A 120 -7.72 -7.75 -20.88
C PHE A 120 -7.84 -6.90 -19.62
N ILE A 121 -7.65 -7.52 -18.45
CA ILE A 121 -7.85 -6.91 -17.13
C ILE A 121 -6.63 -7.19 -16.27
N ALA A 122 -6.17 -6.19 -15.52
CA ALA A 122 -5.16 -6.35 -14.48
C ALA A 122 -5.82 -6.52 -13.11
N THR A 123 -5.22 -7.36 -12.28
CA THR A 123 -5.53 -7.53 -10.85
C THR A 123 -4.29 -8.04 -10.11
N ASN A 124 -4.40 -8.34 -8.81
CA ASN A 124 -3.31 -8.96 -8.06
C ASN A 124 -3.28 -10.50 -8.25
N TYR A 125 -2.08 -11.07 -8.15
CA TYR A 125 -1.89 -12.52 -8.18
C TYR A 125 -2.57 -13.21 -6.99
N HIS A 126 -2.44 -12.66 -5.76
CA HIS A 126 -3.06 -13.26 -4.58
C HIS A 126 -4.59 -13.36 -4.65
N VAL A 127 -5.23 -12.57 -5.53
CA VAL A 127 -6.68 -12.64 -5.77
C VAL A 127 -7.08 -13.94 -6.50
N VAL A 128 -6.24 -14.39 -7.45
CA VAL A 128 -6.58 -15.48 -8.36
C VAL A 128 -5.78 -16.77 -8.14
N ARG A 129 -4.81 -16.78 -7.21
CA ARG A 129 -3.84 -17.88 -7.04
C ARG A 129 -4.44 -19.24 -6.65
N GLU A 130 -5.57 -19.24 -5.97
CA GLU A 130 -6.21 -20.45 -5.40
C GLU A 130 -7.63 -20.65 -6.00
N SER A 131 -7.88 -20.10 -7.20
CA SER A 131 -9.20 -20.18 -7.81
C SER A 131 -9.26 -21.22 -8.92
N ASP A 132 -10.34 -21.98 -8.94
CA ASP A 132 -10.67 -22.90 -10.03
C ASP A 132 -11.31 -22.16 -11.22
N SER A 133 -12.00 -21.08 -10.96
CA SER A 133 -12.60 -20.24 -11.99
C SER A 133 -12.66 -18.75 -11.58
N VAL A 134 -12.55 -17.88 -12.58
CA VAL A 134 -12.56 -16.43 -12.42
C VAL A 134 -13.65 -15.81 -13.26
N TYR A 135 -14.41 -14.91 -12.66
CA TYR A 135 -15.40 -14.07 -13.33
C TYR A 135 -15.11 -12.60 -13.03
N VAL A 136 -15.44 -11.74 -13.97
CA VAL A 136 -15.34 -10.28 -13.78
C VAL A 136 -16.71 -9.66 -14.01
N GLN A 137 -17.11 -8.78 -13.08
CA GLN A 137 -18.39 -8.11 -13.14
C GLN A 137 -18.18 -6.60 -13.35
N ASN A 138 -18.87 -6.03 -14.33
CA ASN A 138 -18.80 -4.60 -14.62
C ASN A 138 -19.73 -3.76 -13.72
N SER A 139 -19.69 -2.44 -13.87
CA SER A 139 -20.53 -1.48 -13.12
C SER A 139 -22.03 -1.64 -13.31
N LYS A 140 -22.46 -2.37 -14.34
CA LYS A 140 -23.88 -2.66 -14.64
C LYS A 140 -24.36 -3.99 -14.04
N GLY A 141 -23.48 -4.72 -13.35
CA GLY A 141 -23.79 -6.04 -12.79
C GLY A 141 -23.64 -7.21 -13.78
N GLU A 142 -23.22 -6.95 -15.03
CA GLU A 142 -22.96 -7.98 -16.02
C GLU A 142 -21.69 -8.73 -15.68
N SER A 143 -21.78 -10.06 -15.54
CA SER A 143 -20.65 -10.93 -15.20
C SER A 143 -20.15 -11.67 -16.43
N TYR A 144 -18.84 -11.75 -16.58
CA TYR A 144 -18.17 -12.39 -17.71
C TYR A 144 -17.15 -13.41 -17.21
N LYS A 145 -17.13 -14.59 -17.81
CA LYS A 145 -16.09 -15.57 -17.56
C LYS A 145 -14.75 -15.06 -18.05
N ALA A 146 -13.72 -15.18 -17.20
CA ALA A 146 -12.37 -14.77 -17.51
C ALA A 146 -11.40 -15.92 -17.32
N LYS A 147 -10.27 -15.87 -18.04
CA LYS A 147 -9.15 -16.81 -17.91
C LYS A 147 -7.93 -16.04 -17.41
N VAL A 148 -7.20 -16.61 -16.46
CA VAL A 148 -5.88 -16.12 -16.08
C VAL A 148 -4.90 -16.48 -17.19
N ILE A 149 -4.32 -15.47 -17.85
CA ILE A 149 -3.37 -15.67 -18.96
C ILE A 149 -1.92 -15.44 -18.54
N TYR A 150 -1.71 -14.71 -17.46
CA TYR A 150 -0.38 -14.44 -16.92
C TYR A 150 -0.45 -14.18 -15.42
N ILE A 151 0.55 -14.67 -14.69
CA ILE A 151 0.76 -14.41 -13.28
C ILE A 151 2.22 -14.03 -13.04
N ASP A 152 2.42 -13.10 -12.14
CA ASP A 152 3.74 -12.74 -11.61
C ASP A 152 3.68 -12.75 -10.08
N PRO A 153 4.08 -13.87 -9.45
CA PRO A 153 4.08 -13.97 -7.98
C PRO A 153 5.06 -13.02 -7.30
N SER A 154 6.14 -12.62 -7.99
CA SER A 154 7.18 -11.74 -7.43
C SER A 154 6.66 -10.32 -7.24
N TYR A 155 5.86 -9.85 -8.19
CA TYR A 155 5.25 -8.51 -8.15
C TYR A 155 3.80 -8.54 -7.71
N ASP A 156 3.24 -9.72 -7.37
CA ASP A 156 1.82 -9.88 -7.02
C ASP A 156 0.86 -9.37 -8.10
N LEU A 157 1.15 -9.67 -9.36
CA LEU A 157 0.36 -9.24 -10.51
C LEU A 157 -0.26 -10.43 -11.24
N ALA A 158 -1.46 -10.21 -11.79
CA ALA A 158 -2.12 -11.14 -12.71
C ALA A 158 -2.79 -10.39 -13.85
N VAL A 159 -2.80 -11.02 -15.02
CA VAL A 159 -3.53 -10.54 -16.20
C VAL A 159 -4.59 -11.57 -16.56
N LEU A 160 -5.81 -11.08 -16.69
CA LEU A 160 -6.98 -11.87 -17.07
C LEU A 160 -7.38 -11.51 -18.50
N GLU A 161 -7.97 -12.47 -19.19
CA GLU A 161 -8.65 -12.29 -20.47
C GLU A 161 -10.11 -12.69 -20.33
N ILE A 162 -11.05 -11.80 -20.67
CA ILE A 162 -12.47 -12.14 -20.76
C ILE A 162 -12.66 -13.06 -22.00
N ILE A 163 -13.10 -14.29 -21.72
CA ILE A 163 -13.35 -15.31 -22.74
C ILE A 163 -14.85 -15.52 -22.99
N ASP A 164 -15.69 -14.77 -22.30
CA ASP A 164 -17.16 -14.88 -22.41
C ASP A 164 -17.65 -14.37 -23.77
N PRO A 165 -18.44 -15.16 -24.53
CA PRO A 165 -18.95 -14.76 -25.84
C PRO A 165 -19.90 -13.55 -25.80
N SER A 166 -20.53 -13.29 -24.65
CA SER A 166 -21.46 -12.17 -24.46
C SER A 166 -20.73 -10.82 -24.28
N PHE A 167 -19.41 -10.86 -24.01
CA PHE A 167 -18.62 -9.64 -23.84
C PHE A 167 -18.44 -8.88 -25.15
N ALA A 168 -19.03 -7.70 -25.20
CA ALA A 168 -18.80 -6.76 -26.29
C ALA A 168 -17.60 -5.88 -26.01
N LYS A 169 -16.76 -5.65 -27.04
CA LYS A 169 -15.65 -4.71 -26.94
C LYS A 169 -16.13 -3.33 -26.46
N THR A 170 -15.50 -2.80 -25.42
CA THR A 170 -15.81 -1.47 -24.88
C THR A 170 -15.23 -0.35 -25.75
N ALA A 171 -15.56 0.89 -25.45
CA ALA A 171 -14.82 2.04 -25.96
C ALA A 171 -13.35 1.99 -25.54
N ALA A 172 -12.49 2.81 -26.14
CA ALA A 172 -11.09 2.87 -25.76
C ALA A 172 -10.94 3.24 -24.28
N VAL A 173 -10.05 2.53 -23.57
CA VAL A 173 -9.71 2.79 -22.17
C VAL A 173 -9.32 4.28 -22.02
N PRO A 174 -9.91 5.02 -21.06
CA PRO A 174 -9.77 6.47 -21.00
C PRO A 174 -8.46 6.96 -20.38
N TYR A 175 -7.73 6.10 -19.68
CA TYR A 175 -6.45 6.38 -19.00
C TYR A 175 -5.25 5.81 -19.75
N THR A 176 -4.08 6.28 -19.38
CA THR A 176 -2.79 5.71 -19.80
C THR A 176 -2.03 5.19 -18.58
N PHE A 177 -0.93 4.53 -18.83
CA PHE A 177 -0.05 3.94 -17.82
C PHE A 177 1.24 4.74 -17.78
N LYS A 178 1.58 5.28 -16.60
CA LYS A 178 2.80 6.06 -16.41
C LYS A 178 3.96 5.11 -16.11
N GLU A 179 5.02 5.16 -16.93
CA GLU A 179 6.23 4.36 -16.74
C GLU A 179 7.18 5.01 -15.73
N GLU A 180 7.21 6.35 -15.69
CA GLU A 180 8.08 7.11 -14.79
C GLU A 180 7.56 7.05 -13.36
N THR A 181 8.49 7.14 -12.42
CA THR A 181 8.17 7.22 -10.99
C THR A 181 7.33 8.46 -10.70
N ALA A 182 6.32 8.31 -9.88
CA ALA A 182 5.52 9.43 -9.41
C ALA A 182 6.25 10.18 -8.28
N ASP A 183 5.95 11.47 -8.13
CA ASP A 183 6.61 12.35 -7.17
C ASP A 183 6.01 12.21 -5.76
N LEU A 184 6.86 12.31 -4.75
CA LEU A 184 6.44 12.35 -3.35
C LEU A 184 5.51 13.54 -3.08
N GLY A 185 4.41 13.30 -2.36
CA GLY A 185 3.40 14.31 -2.08
C GLY A 185 2.38 14.52 -3.21
N GLN A 186 2.52 13.81 -4.33
CA GLN A 186 1.55 13.88 -5.43
C GLN A 186 0.18 13.38 -4.98
N ASP A 187 -0.88 14.12 -5.32
CA ASP A 187 -2.26 13.65 -5.13
C ASP A 187 -2.52 12.40 -5.95
N VAL A 188 -3.11 11.40 -5.30
CA VAL A 188 -3.46 10.13 -5.91
C VAL A 188 -4.87 9.70 -5.51
N TYR A 189 -5.51 8.89 -6.35
CA TYR A 189 -6.82 8.34 -6.05
C TYR A 189 -6.96 6.94 -6.62
N THR A 190 -7.92 6.22 -6.07
CA THR A 190 -8.35 4.90 -6.54
C THR A 190 -9.86 4.84 -6.65
N ILE A 191 -10.34 3.93 -7.48
CA ILE A 191 -11.72 3.48 -7.51
C ILE A 191 -11.70 1.96 -7.54
N GLY A 192 -12.47 1.33 -6.69
CA GLY A 192 -12.49 -0.14 -6.54
C GLY A 192 -13.79 -0.63 -5.94
N TYR A 193 -13.85 -1.92 -5.70
CA TYR A 193 -15.03 -2.63 -5.20
C TYR A 193 -14.75 -3.37 -3.89
N PRO A 194 -14.59 -2.66 -2.76
CA PRO A 194 -14.55 -3.31 -1.45
C PRO A 194 -15.90 -3.86 -1.02
N ARG A 195 -16.94 -3.57 -1.78
CA ARG A 195 -18.32 -4.05 -1.71
C ARG A 195 -18.93 -4.00 -3.12
N GLU A 196 -20.20 -4.35 -3.27
CA GLU A 196 -20.88 -4.37 -4.59
C GLU A 196 -20.89 -3.02 -5.30
N GLU A 197 -20.87 -1.93 -4.54
CA GLU A 197 -20.79 -0.58 -5.09
C GLU A 197 -19.34 -0.10 -5.25
N ALA A 198 -19.08 0.67 -6.30
CA ALA A 198 -17.79 1.31 -6.51
C ALA A 198 -17.49 2.33 -5.40
N VAL A 199 -16.31 2.22 -4.80
CA VAL A 199 -15.84 3.11 -3.74
C VAL A 199 -14.65 3.91 -4.25
N TYR A 200 -14.75 5.23 -4.11
CA TYR A 200 -13.67 6.17 -4.37
C TYR A 200 -12.85 6.40 -3.11
N GLY A 201 -11.53 6.39 -3.24
CA GLY A 201 -10.58 6.79 -2.21
C GLY A 201 -9.54 7.76 -2.78
N SER A 202 -9.10 8.72 -2.00
CA SER A 202 -8.03 9.66 -2.37
C SER A 202 -7.05 9.88 -1.24
N GLY A 203 -5.84 10.29 -1.59
CA GLY A 203 -4.76 10.56 -0.67
C GLY A 203 -3.55 11.09 -1.42
N TYR A 204 -2.37 10.87 -0.85
CA TYR A 204 -1.10 11.31 -1.38
C TYR A 204 -0.14 10.14 -1.52
N LEU A 205 0.83 10.27 -2.42
CA LEU A 205 1.99 9.40 -2.45
C LEU A 205 2.91 9.78 -1.29
N SER A 206 2.98 8.93 -0.27
CA SER A 206 3.71 9.21 0.97
C SER A 206 5.13 8.63 1.01
N SER A 207 5.44 7.65 0.14
CA SER A 207 6.80 7.15 -0.06
C SER A 207 6.96 6.54 -1.45
N ASN A 208 8.18 6.70 -2.02
CA ASN A 208 8.59 6.04 -3.26
C ASN A 208 8.97 4.57 -3.05
N THR A 209 8.94 4.08 -1.81
CA THR A 209 9.18 2.70 -1.45
C THR A 209 8.02 2.18 -0.58
N GLY A 210 7.77 0.88 -0.68
CA GLY A 210 6.83 0.17 0.16
C GLY A 210 7.40 -0.17 1.53
N PHE A 211 6.76 -1.12 2.21
CA PHE A 211 7.16 -1.57 3.53
C PHE A 211 8.59 -2.13 3.53
N GLY A 212 9.36 -1.80 4.58
CA GLY A 212 10.75 -2.29 4.70
C GLY A 212 11.70 -1.82 3.60
N GLY A 213 11.36 -0.77 2.84
CA GLY A 213 12.18 -0.27 1.73
C GLY A 213 11.95 -0.99 0.40
N ASP A 214 10.83 -1.74 0.27
CA ASP A 214 10.45 -2.39 -0.99
C ASP A 214 10.38 -1.39 -2.14
N THR A 215 11.22 -1.58 -3.15
CA THR A 215 11.31 -0.69 -4.31
C THR A 215 10.24 -0.94 -5.37
N VAL A 216 9.51 -2.06 -5.27
CA VAL A 216 8.43 -2.44 -6.19
C VAL A 216 7.17 -1.60 -5.97
N SER A 217 6.93 -1.21 -4.72
CA SER A 217 5.70 -0.56 -4.32
C SER A 217 5.90 0.91 -3.93
N TYR A 218 4.84 1.69 -4.05
CA TYR A 218 4.66 2.97 -3.39
C TYR A 218 3.96 2.78 -2.04
N GLN A 219 4.19 3.69 -1.09
CA GLN A 219 3.29 3.88 0.03
C GLN A 219 2.36 5.06 -0.26
N VAL A 220 1.06 4.88 -0.06
CA VAL A 220 0.03 5.89 -0.28
C VAL A 220 -0.86 6.05 0.95
N THR A 221 -1.45 7.24 1.13
CA THR A 221 -2.37 7.53 2.25
C THR A 221 -3.84 7.29 1.90
N ILE A 222 -4.12 6.58 0.81
CA ILE A 222 -5.49 6.25 0.41
C ILE A 222 -6.06 5.26 1.43
N PRO A 223 -7.24 5.52 2.02
CA PRO A 223 -7.95 4.54 2.82
C PRO A 223 -8.34 3.33 1.95
N VAL A 224 -7.77 2.16 2.22
CA VAL A 224 -8.08 0.92 1.51
C VAL A 224 -8.71 -0.10 2.44
N ASN A 225 -9.62 -0.88 1.89
CA ASN A 225 -10.30 -1.99 2.56
C ASN A 225 -10.09 -3.28 1.76
N PRO A 226 -10.27 -4.46 2.38
CA PRO A 226 -10.36 -5.71 1.63
C PRO A 226 -11.33 -5.56 0.45
N GLY A 227 -10.91 -6.01 -0.74
CA GLY A 227 -11.64 -5.80 -1.99
C GLY A 227 -11.12 -4.65 -2.85
N ASN A 228 -10.36 -3.70 -2.32
CA ASN A 228 -9.65 -2.70 -3.14
C ASN A 228 -8.42 -3.27 -3.85
N SER A 229 -7.90 -4.42 -3.41
CA SER A 229 -6.77 -5.12 -4.03
C SER A 229 -7.00 -5.33 -5.53
N GLY A 230 -6.01 -5.00 -6.35
CA GLY A 230 -6.08 -5.03 -7.80
C GLY A 230 -6.67 -3.78 -8.44
N GLY A 231 -7.16 -2.82 -7.64
CA GLY A 231 -7.66 -1.54 -8.14
C GLY A 231 -6.53 -0.60 -8.60
N PRO A 232 -6.78 0.26 -9.62
CA PRO A 232 -5.79 1.20 -10.11
C PRO A 232 -5.58 2.36 -9.13
N VAL A 233 -4.34 2.82 -9.01
CA VAL A 233 -3.99 4.11 -8.41
C VAL A 233 -3.69 5.08 -9.54
N LEU A 234 -4.38 6.21 -9.55
CA LEU A 234 -4.28 7.21 -10.60
C LEU A 234 -3.76 8.53 -10.03
N ASP A 235 -3.03 9.27 -10.87
CA ASP A 235 -2.62 10.64 -10.61
C ASP A 235 -3.72 11.67 -10.95
N ASN A 236 -3.47 12.95 -10.71
CA ASN A 236 -4.42 14.03 -11.00
C ASN A 236 -4.79 14.14 -12.48
N ASN A 237 -3.93 13.69 -13.37
CA ASN A 237 -4.16 13.69 -14.81
C ASN A 237 -4.93 12.45 -15.29
N GLY A 238 -5.18 11.49 -14.40
CA GLY A 238 -5.83 10.23 -14.74
C GLY A 238 -4.90 9.21 -15.40
N ASN A 239 -3.59 9.28 -15.16
CA ASN A 239 -2.67 8.22 -15.52
C ASN A 239 -2.64 7.19 -14.41
N VAL A 240 -2.65 5.91 -14.74
CA VAL A 240 -2.41 4.84 -13.78
C VAL A 240 -0.93 4.84 -13.42
N ILE A 241 -0.63 5.01 -12.13
CA ILE A 241 0.73 5.01 -11.57
C ILE A 241 1.03 3.77 -10.75
N GLY A 242 -0.01 3.03 -10.36
CA GLY A 242 0.15 1.81 -9.57
C GLY A 242 -1.14 1.00 -9.44
N ILE A 243 -1.04 -0.10 -8.72
CA ILE A 243 -2.10 -1.06 -8.44
C ILE A 243 -2.15 -1.28 -6.94
N ILE A 244 -3.32 -1.09 -6.31
CA ILE A 244 -3.49 -1.35 -4.86
C ILE A 244 -3.14 -2.81 -4.56
N SER A 245 -2.25 -3.01 -3.60
CA SER A 245 -1.92 -4.32 -3.06
C SER A 245 -2.42 -4.43 -1.61
N GLY A 246 -3.28 -5.40 -1.32
CA GLY A 246 -3.80 -5.64 0.03
C GLY A 246 -2.85 -6.42 0.95
N LYS A 247 -1.63 -6.70 0.55
CA LYS A 247 -0.72 -7.63 1.25
C LYS A 247 -0.11 -7.11 2.56
N GLN A 248 -0.13 -5.80 2.82
CA GLN A 248 0.62 -5.23 3.93
C GLN A 248 -0.30 -4.40 4.83
N THR A 249 -1.16 -5.08 5.56
CA THR A 249 -2.10 -4.47 6.52
C THR A 249 -1.50 -4.31 7.93
N GLU A 250 -0.21 -4.57 8.12
CA GLU A 250 0.42 -4.53 9.46
C GLU A 250 0.77 -3.12 9.93
N THR A 251 0.70 -2.12 9.05
CA THR A 251 0.91 -0.71 9.40
C THR A 251 -0.41 0.05 9.37
N ASP A 252 -0.90 0.44 10.53
CA ASP A 252 -2.10 1.27 10.67
C ASP A 252 -1.99 2.55 9.83
N GLY A 253 -2.92 2.72 8.88
CA GLY A 253 -3.04 3.93 8.07
C GLY A 253 -2.16 4.01 6.82
N ALA A 254 -1.38 2.98 6.48
CA ALA A 254 -0.59 2.93 5.25
C ALA A 254 -1.18 1.90 4.26
N ALA A 255 -1.37 2.32 3.03
CA ALA A 255 -1.68 1.45 1.91
C ALA A 255 -0.48 1.39 0.95
N PHE A 256 -0.38 0.30 0.20
CA PHE A 256 0.72 0.08 -0.74
C PHE A 256 0.16 -0.15 -2.14
N ALA A 257 0.90 0.34 -3.14
CA ALA A 257 0.54 0.20 -4.53
C ALA A 257 1.75 -0.25 -5.35
N ILE A 258 1.63 -1.35 -6.06
CA ILE A 258 2.64 -1.85 -6.99
C ILE A 258 2.78 -0.84 -8.13
N LYS A 259 3.99 -0.42 -8.43
CA LYS A 259 4.27 0.59 -9.47
C LYS A 259 3.91 0.07 -10.86
N THR A 260 3.36 0.94 -11.69
CA THR A 260 2.89 0.61 -13.05
C THR A 260 4.00 0.06 -13.96
N ASN A 261 5.25 0.49 -13.78
CA ASN A 261 6.37 -0.03 -14.59
C ASN A 261 6.52 -1.56 -14.47
N TYR A 262 6.26 -2.16 -13.30
CA TYR A 262 6.28 -3.61 -13.12
C TYR A 262 5.12 -4.29 -13.83
N LEU A 263 3.91 -3.70 -13.80
CA LEU A 263 2.79 -4.18 -14.61
C LEU A 263 3.14 -4.19 -16.11
N LEU A 264 3.74 -3.11 -16.61
CA LEU A 264 4.12 -3.01 -18.02
C LEU A 264 5.23 -3.99 -18.39
N GLN A 265 6.16 -4.28 -17.47
CA GLN A 265 7.15 -5.35 -17.64
C GLN A 265 6.49 -6.72 -17.71
N SER A 266 5.58 -7.03 -16.79
CA SER A 266 4.81 -8.27 -16.78
C SER A 266 4.01 -8.44 -18.07
N ILE A 267 3.36 -7.39 -18.58
CA ILE A 267 2.62 -7.43 -19.85
C ILE A 267 3.56 -7.70 -21.03
N LYS A 268 4.75 -7.09 -21.07
CA LYS A 268 5.76 -7.33 -22.12
C LYS A 268 6.31 -8.77 -22.09
N ALA A 269 6.27 -9.41 -20.93
CA ALA A 269 6.73 -10.79 -20.76
C ALA A 269 5.70 -11.85 -21.22
N ILE A 270 4.45 -11.46 -21.50
CA ILE A 270 3.41 -12.40 -21.95
C ILE A 270 3.74 -12.88 -23.37
N PRO A 271 3.88 -14.19 -23.60
CA PRO A 271 4.09 -14.72 -24.93
C PRO A 271 2.90 -14.39 -25.86
N GLN A 272 3.17 -13.79 -27.00
CA GLN A 272 2.13 -13.33 -27.93
C GLN A 272 1.28 -14.49 -28.52
N ASP A 273 1.87 -15.68 -28.63
CA ASP A 273 1.22 -16.91 -29.08
C ASP A 273 0.26 -17.50 -28.03
N SER A 274 0.37 -17.10 -26.78
CA SER A 274 -0.57 -17.49 -25.71
C SER A 274 -1.86 -16.66 -25.69
N LEU A 275 -1.90 -15.56 -26.42
CA LEU A 275 -3.02 -14.62 -26.44
C LEU A 275 -4.03 -14.96 -27.53
N SER A 276 -5.31 -15.01 -27.19
CA SER A 276 -6.40 -15.17 -28.17
C SER A 276 -6.68 -13.91 -28.96
N LYS A 277 -6.29 -12.74 -28.42
CA LYS A 277 -6.52 -11.39 -28.98
C LYS A 277 -5.26 -10.55 -28.83
N SER A 278 -5.14 -9.47 -29.60
CA SER A 278 -4.03 -8.53 -29.46
C SER A 278 -4.13 -7.72 -28.17
N LEU A 279 -3.07 -7.74 -27.34
CA LEU A 279 -2.94 -6.93 -26.12
C LEU A 279 -2.13 -5.66 -26.46
N VAL A 280 -2.82 -4.58 -26.80
CA VAL A 280 -2.21 -3.28 -27.10
C VAL A 280 -2.69 -2.24 -26.11
N ILE A 281 -1.77 -1.74 -25.30
CA ILE A 281 -2.05 -0.71 -24.29
C ILE A 281 -2.35 0.62 -24.99
N ASN A 282 -3.42 1.29 -24.53
CA ASN A 282 -3.79 2.60 -25.00
C ASN A 282 -2.76 3.66 -24.58
N LYS A 283 -2.37 4.51 -25.53
CA LYS A 283 -1.42 5.61 -25.31
C LYS A 283 -2.08 6.98 -25.20
N ARG A 284 -3.42 7.05 -25.36
CA ARG A 284 -4.17 8.32 -25.34
C ARG A 284 -4.92 8.47 -24.03
N ASN A 285 -4.55 9.47 -23.24
CA ASN A 285 -5.28 9.85 -22.03
C ASN A 285 -6.41 10.83 -22.39
N SER A 286 -7.66 10.45 -22.09
CA SER A 286 -8.85 11.30 -22.29
C SER A 286 -9.41 11.85 -20.97
N LEU A 287 -8.68 11.68 -19.87
CA LEU A 287 -9.03 12.14 -18.52
C LEU A 287 -8.32 13.42 -18.14
N SER A 288 -7.19 13.71 -18.78
CA SER A 288 -6.39 14.91 -18.49
C SER A 288 -7.23 16.18 -18.66
N GLY A 289 -7.13 17.09 -17.68
CA GLY A 289 -7.88 18.34 -17.64
C GLY A 289 -9.36 18.22 -17.21
N LEU A 290 -9.87 17.02 -16.97
CA LEU A 290 -11.21 16.83 -16.43
C LEU A 290 -11.23 17.00 -14.90
N SER A 291 -12.35 17.46 -14.36
CA SER A 291 -12.60 17.42 -12.93
C SER A 291 -12.62 15.97 -12.40
N ARG A 292 -12.26 15.76 -11.14
CA ARG A 292 -12.24 14.44 -10.52
C ARG A 292 -13.54 13.66 -10.72
N THR A 293 -14.67 14.32 -10.50
CA THR A 293 -15.99 13.70 -10.72
C THR A 293 -16.18 13.20 -12.15
N ASN A 294 -15.73 13.98 -13.15
CA ASN A 294 -15.83 13.57 -14.55
C ASN A 294 -14.83 12.48 -14.91
N GLN A 295 -13.63 12.47 -14.31
CA GLN A 295 -12.69 11.35 -14.44
C GLN A 295 -13.33 10.06 -13.93
N ILE A 296 -13.90 10.06 -12.71
CA ILE A 296 -14.53 8.89 -12.09
C ILE A 296 -15.67 8.35 -12.96
N LYS A 297 -16.57 9.21 -13.43
CA LYS A 297 -17.67 8.83 -14.34
C LYS A 297 -17.20 8.11 -15.59
N LYS A 298 -16.03 8.49 -16.13
CA LYS A 298 -15.46 7.84 -17.32
C LYS A 298 -14.72 6.55 -17.00
N ILE A 299 -14.11 6.45 -15.80
CA ILE A 299 -13.27 5.30 -15.42
C ILE A 299 -14.13 4.13 -14.95
N GLN A 300 -15.23 4.38 -14.25
CA GLN A 300 -16.02 3.35 -13.56
C GLN A 300 -16.44 2.18 -14.47
N ASP A 301 -16.68 2.41 -15.75
CA ASP A 301 -17.06 1.38 -16.73
C ASP A 301 -15.87 0.46 -17.12
N TYR A 302 -14.66 0.80 -16.67
CA TYR A 302 -13.42 0.04 -16.92
C TYR A 302 -12.86 -0.59 -15.64
N ILE A 303 -13.62 -0.51 -14.53
CA ILE A 303 -13.28 -1.16 -13.25
C ILE A 303 -14.25 -2.32 -13.03
N TYR A 304 -13.72 -3.43 -12.59
CA TYR A 304 -14.47 -4.69 -12.47
C TYR A 304 -14.34 -5.23 -11.05
N ILE A 305 -15.39 -5.92 -10.59
CA ILE A 305 -15.29 -6.84 -9.47
C ILE A 305 -14.69 -8.14 -10.01
N VAL A 306 -13.62 -8.63 -9.39
CA VAL A 306 -13.05 -9.94 -9.69
C VAL A 306 -13.63 -10.93 -8.69
N LYS A 307 -14.38 -11.90 -9.17
CA LYS A 307 -15.00 -12.99 -8.38
C LYS A 307 -14.25 -14.29 -8.65
N VAL A 308 -13.90 -14.99 -7.59
CA VAL A 308 -13.16 -16.26 -7.66
C VAL A 308 -13.92 -17.36 -6.95
N PHE A 309 -13.77 -18.60 -7.44
CA PHE A 309 -14.49 -19.78 -6.97
C PHE A 309 -13.51 -20.94 -6.81
#